data_43326c3b76ba9407e55980d962e45be8
#
_entry.id   43326c3b76ba9407e55980d962e45be8
#
_cell.length_a   1.000
_cell.length_b   1.000
_cell.length_c   1.000
_cell.angle_alpha   90.00
_cell.angle_beta   90.00
_cell.angle_gamma   90.00
#
_symmetry.space_group_name_H-M   'P 1'
#
loop_
_entity.id
_entity.type
_entity.pdbx_description
1 polymer ?
#
loop_
_entity_poly.entity_id
_entity_poly.type
_entity_poly.pdbx_seq_one_letter_code
_entity_poly.pdbx_strand_id
1 'polypeptide(L)'
;MPRAVRRAAAAVAEYVVPGLGITLVRALDRDVIGQAHRPRGTAGRVTAWEMAHRPSNRQRSQWAVALLDVRPTDRVLEIGFGPGVAIAALARAGAGHVYGADHSAVMLRQAAKRNAAAIRAGRVTLVNASVDELPAALDGPFDAILAVNALMFWPEPAEQLADLRRRLAPDGRIAIVSQPRCPGATLDTSRAAASKIRGLLRSAGFSSIRTETLPLSPPAVCVLAARPGSPQPD
;
A
#
# COMPACT_ATOMS: atom_id res chain seq x y z
N MET A 1 14.02 -20.38 -16.43
CA MET A 1 14.05 -18.90 -16.44
C MET A 1 14.83 -18.43 -17.67
N PRO A 2 14.26 -17.58 -18.54
CA PRO A 2 14.96 -17.09 -19.73
C PRO A 2 16.19 -16.24 -19.34
N ARG A 3 17.28 -16.38 -20.08
CA ARG A 3 18.55 -15.65 -19.87
C ARG A 3 18.40 -14.11 -19.84
N ALA A 4 17.38 -13.55 -20.48
CA ALA A 4 17.08 -12.11 -20.48
C ALA A 4 16.68 -11.56 -19.12
N VAL A 5 16.00 -12.35 -18.27
CA VAL A 5 15.57 -11.94 -16.91
C VAL A 5 16.76 -11.87 -15.93
N ARG A 6 17.77 -12.73 -16.10
CA ARG A 6 19.01 -12.68 -15.30
C ARG A 6 19.88 -11.48 -15.66
N ARG A 7 19.88 -11.02 -16.92
CA ARG A 7 20.65 -9.84 -17.33
C ARG A 7 20.06 -8.52 -16.82
N ALA A 8 18.74 -8.40 -16.74
CA ALA A 8 18.09 -7.20 -16.18
C ALA A 8 18.30 -7.07 -14.67
N ALA A 9 18.30 -8.18 -13.92
CA ALA A 9 18.57 -8.17 -12.47
C ALA A 9 20.04 -7.93 -12.13
N ALA A 10 20.99 -8.40 -12.97
CA ALA A 10 22.43 -8.18 -12.79
C ALA A 10 22.86 -6.74 -13.17
N ALA A 11 22.17 -6.10 -14.12
CA ALA A 11 22.49 -4.73 -14.56
C ALA A 11 22.19 -3.65 -13.49
N VAL A 12 21.39 -3.96 -12.48
CA VAL A 12 21.11 -3.03 -11.35
C VAL A 12 22.18 -3.08 -10.26
N ALA A 13 23.04 -4.11 -10.26
CA ALA A 13 24.02 -4.34 -9.18
C ALA A 13 25.47 -3.88 -9.53
N GLU A 14 25.80 -3.57 -10.78
CA GLU A 14 27.23 -3.49 -11.20
C GLU A 14 27.65 -2.26 -12.01
N TYR A 15 26.90 -1.16 -12.06
CA TYR A 15 27.37 0.05 -12.75
C TYR A 15 27.46 1.27 -11.81
N VAL A 16 28.49 1.27 -10.97
CA VAL A 16 29.06 2.51 -10.42
C VAL A 16 30.30 2.86 -11.22
N VAL A 17 30.14 3.67 -12.26
CA VAL A 17 31.28 4.32 -12.93
C VAL A 17 31.43 5.72 -12.30
N PRO A 18 32.59 6.02 -11.65
CA PRO A 18 32.81 7.34 -11.08
C PRO A 18 32.89 8.39 -12.22
N GLY A 19 31.99 9.39 -12.16
CA GLY A 19 32.02 10.56 -13.04
C GLY A 19 30.84 10.72 -14.01
N LEU A 20 30.11 9.65 -14.38
CA LEU A 20 28.91 9.72 -15.22
C LEU A 20 27.63 9.24 -14.51
N GLY A 21 27.78 8.81 -13.24
CA GLY A 21 26.78 8.02 -12.52
C GLY A 21 25.54 8.77 -12.07
N ILE A 22 25.63 10.07 -11.80
CA ILE A 22 24.52 10.80 -11.13
C ILE A 22 23.32 11.00 -12.05
N THR A 23 23.53 11.20 -13.33
CA THR A 23 22.44 11.44 -14.30
C THR A 23 21.76 10.13 -14.71
N LEU A 24 22.53 9.06 -14.89
CA LEU A 24 21.99 7.75 -15.28
C LEU A 24 21.24 7.06 -14.10
N VAL A 25 21.79 7.16 -12.87
CA VAL A 25 21.13 6.68 -11.65
C VAL A 25 19.81 7.42 -11.41
N ARG A 26 19.77 8.76 -11.62
CA ARG A 26 18.52 9.54 -11.51
C ARG A 26 17.49 9.19 -12.59
N ALA A 27 17.91 8.84 -13.80
CA ALA A 27 17.01 8.38 -14.85
C ALA A 27 16.46 6.99 -14.57
N LEU A 28 17.31 6.06 -14.11
CA LEU A 28 16.90 4.70 -13.71
C LEU A 28 16.01 4.72 -12.47
N ASP A 29 16.28 5.56 -11.45
CA ASP A 29 15.43 5.73 -10.28
C ASP A 29 14.05 6.29 -10.65
N ARG A 30 13.97 7.25 -11.58
CA ARG A 30 12.67 7.76 -12.08
C ARG A 30 11.88 6.70 -12.82
N ASP A 31 12.53 5.86 -13.61
CA ASP A 31 11.87 4.80 -14.37
C ASP A 31 11.41 3.67 -13.44
N VAL A 32 12.20 3.31 -12.43
CA VAL A 32 11.83 2.32 -11.40
C VAL A 32 10.66 2.81 -10.55
N ILE A 33 10.67 4.09 -10.12
CA ILE A 33 9.55 4.70 -9.38
C ILE A 33 8.33 4.80 -10.29
N GLY A 34 8.50 5.20 -11.55
CA GLY A 34 7.43 5.25 -12.54
C GLY A 34 6.80 3.89 -12.81
N GLN A 35 7.61 2.82 -12.92
CA GLN A 35 7.13 1.44 -13.06
C GLN A 35 6.51 0.88 -11.76
N ALA A 36 6.93 1.36 -10.59
CA ALA A 36 6.28 1.01 -9.33
C ALA A 36 4.91 1.69 -9.19
N HIS A 37 4.79 2.92 -9.70
CA HIS A 37 3.53 3.69 -9.68
C HIS A 37 2.57 3.25 -10.79
N ARG A 38 3.02 3.21 -12.05
CA ARG A 38 2.21 2.81 -13.21
C ARG A 38 2.93 1.76 -14.05
N PRO A 39 2.95 0.49 -13.61
CA PRO A 39 3.61 -0.57 -14.35
C PRO A 39 2.98 -0.75 -15.74
N ARG A 40 3.82 -0.66 -16.78
CA ARG A 40 3.41 -0.81 -18.19
C ARG A 40 4.28 -1.84 -18.89
N GLY A 41 3.69 -2.50 -19.85
CA GLY A 41 4.41 -3.45 -20.71
C GLY A 41 5.06 -4.61 -19.93
N THR A 42 6.12 -5.17 -20.50
CA THR A 42 6.84 -6.32 -19.95
C THR A 42 7.63 -5.95 -18.70
N ALA A 43 8.25 -4.76 -18.67
CA ALA A 43 8.97 -4.24 -17.52
C ALA A 43 8.06 -4.08 -16.31
N GLY A 44 6.86 -3.50 -16.48
CA GLY A 44 5.88 -3.38 -15.41
C GLY A 44 5.40 -4.74 -14.88
N ARG A 45 5.28 -5.76 -15.74
CA ARG A 45 4.94 -7.12 -15.29
C ARG A 45 6.04 -7.75 -14.44
N VAL A 46 7.32 -7.52 -14.77
CA VAL A 46 8.48 -7.98 -13.99
C VAL A 46 8.53 -7.27 -12.65
N THR A 47 8.42 -5.93 -12.63
CA THR A 47 8.40 -5.14 -11.39
C THR A 47 7.27 -5.59 -10.47
N ALA A 48 6.08 -5.77 -10.99
CA ALA A 48 4.93 -6.26 -10.23
C ALA A 48 5.15 -7.68 -9.68
N TRP A 49 5.80 -8.56 -10.47
CA TRP A 49 6.16 -9.91 -10.02
C TRP A 49 7.21 -9.87 -8.88
N GLU A 50 8.26 -9.05 -9.01
CA GLU A 50 9.25 -8.85 -7.95
C GLU A 50 8.61 -8.32 -6.67
N MET A 51 7.76 -7.29 -6.77
CA MET A 51 7.02 -6.75 -5.62
C MET A 51 6.19 -7.83 -4.94
N ALA A 52 5.58 -8.72 -5.72
CA ALA A 52 4.77 -9.82 -5.24
C ALA A 52 5.56 -10.88 -4.45
N HIS A 53 6.85 -11.07 -4.76
CA HIS A 53 7.68 -12.16 -4.24
C HIS A 53 8.74 -11.72 -3.22
N ARG A 54 8.96 -10.42 -3.02
CA ARG A 54 9.90 -9.93 -2.00
C ARG A 54 9.46 -10.37 -0.60
N PRO A 55 10.32 -11.04 0.19
CA PRO A 55 9.99 -11.45 1.55
C PRO A 55 9.56 -10.27 2.44
N SER A 56 10.23 -9.12 2.32
CA SER A 56 9.89 -7.90 3.07
C SER A 56 8.50 -7.36 2.75
N ASN A 57 7.96 -7.55 1.53
CA ASN A 57 6.61 -7.15 1.21
C ASN A 57 5.57 -8.03 1.92
N ARG A 58 5.82 -9.33 1.98
CA ARG A 58 4.95 -10.27 2.71
C ARG A 58 4.98 -9.98 4.20
N GLN A 59 6.17 -9.84 4.78
CA GLN A 59 6.35 -9.56 6.20
C GLN A 59 5.67 -8.26 6.60
N ARG A 60 5.88 -7.18 5.83
CA ARG A 60 5.24 -5.88 6.06
C ARG A 60 3.73 -5.94 5.94
N SER A 61 3.19 -6.64 4.92
CA SER A 61 1.74 -6.76 4.74
C SER A 61 1.09 -7.58 5.86
N GLN A 62 1.71 -8.68 6.29
CA GLN A 62 1.22 -9.49 7.41
C GLN A 62 1.25 -8.70 8.72
N TRP A 63 2.34 -7.97 8.97
CA TRP A 63 2.46 -7.11 10.14
C TRP A 63 1.41 -5.99 10.16
N ALA A 64 1.19 -5.33 9.03
CA ALA A 64 0.17 -4.28 8.92
C ALA A 64 -1.25 -4.82 9.19
N VAL A 65 -1.57 -6.00 8.67
CA VAL A 65 -2.86 -6.67 8.89
C VAL A 65 -3.01 -7.08 10.36
N ALA A 66 -1.95 -7.57 11.00
CA ALA A 66 -1.98 -7.89 12.44
C ALA A 66 -2.23 -6.63 13.28
N LEU A 67 -1.59 -5.49 12.94
CA LEU A 67 -1.81 -4.22 13.64
C LEU A 67 -3.22 -3.65 13.41
N LEU A 68 -3.81 -3.92 12.25
CA LEU A 68 -5.16 -3.48 11.91
C LEU A 68 -6.23 -4.23 12.71
N ASP A 69 -5.89 -5.41 13.24
CA ASP A 69 -6.74 -6.24 14.11
C ASP A 69 -8.14 -6.48 13.52
N VAL A 70 -8.16 -7.11 12.34
CA VAL A 70 -9.39 -7.34 11.58
C VAL A 70 -10.28 -8.40 12.23
N ARG A 71 -11.60 -8.19 12.18
CA ARG A 71 -12.62 -9.06 12.74
C ARG A 71 -13.37 -9.80 11.63
N PRO A 72 -14.02 -10.94 11.93
CA PRO A 72 -14.80 -11.69 10.94
C PRO A 72 -16.00 -10.95 10.33
N THR A 73 -16.46 -9.87 10.97
CA THR A 73 -17.54 -9.01 10.47
C THR A 73 -17.03 -7.81 9.70
N ASP A 74 -15.73 -7.51 9.77
CA ASP A 74 -15.18 -6.27 9.20
C ASP A 74 -15.28 -6.25 7.68
N ARG A 75 -15.72 -5.12 7.16
CA ARG A 75 -15.58 -4.70 5.77
C ARG A 75 -14.29 -3.89 5.66
N VAL A 76 -13.31 -4.41 4.97
CA VAL A 76 -11.96 -3.81 4.90
C VAL A 76 -11.68 -3.32 3.49
N LEU A 77 -11.21 -2.08 3.35
CA LEU A 77 -10.77 -1.50 2.07
C LEU A 77 -9.24 -1.35 2.04
N GLU A 78 -8.59 -1.89 1.02
CA GLU A 78 -7.17 -1.60 0.73
C GLU A 78 -7.05 -0.65 -0.46
N ILE A 79 -6.34 0.46 -0.28
CA ILE A 79 -6.03 1.44 -1.33
C ILE A 79 -4.60 1.23 -1.83
N GLY A 80 -4.46 1.03 -3.14
CA GLY A 80 -3.18 0.73 -3.78
C GLY A 80 -2.72 -0.69 -3.49
N PHE A 81 -3.58 -1.67 -3.74
CA PHE A 81 -3.32 -3.08 -3.37
C PHE A 81 -2.14 -3.71 -4.11
N GLY A 82 -1.63 -3.08 -5.19
CA GLY A 82 -0.53 -3.62 -5.98
C GLY A 82 -0.78 -5.06 -6.44
N PRO A 83 0.18 -5.99 -6.26
CA PRO A 83 -0.01 -7.39 -6.65
C PRO A 83 -0.90 -8.20 -5.68
N GLY A 84 -1.64 -7.56 -4.77
CA GLY A 84 -2.65 -8.15 -3.89
C GLY A 84 -2.09 -8.98 -2.72
N VAL A 85 -0.90 -8.63 -2.21
CA VAL A 85 -0.28 -9.38 -1.10
C VAL A 85 -1.02 -9.14 0.21
N ALA A 86 -1.38 -7.87 0.50
CA ALA A 86 -2.10 -7.55 1.72
C ALA A 86 -3.59 -7.92 1.61
N ILE A 87 -4.22 -7.84 0.42
CA ILE A 87 -5.54 -8.44 0.17
C ILE A 87 -5.57 -9.92 0.60
N ALA A 88 -4.56 -10.70 0.17
CA ALA A 88 -4.47 -12.11 0.56
C ALA A 88 -4.22 -12.30 2.06
N ALA A 89 -3.51 -11.38 2.71
CA ALA A 89 -3.28 -11.42 4.15
C ALA A 89 -4.57 -11.11 4.92
N LEU A 90 -5.33 -10.07 4.52
CA LEU A 90 -6.63 -9.70 5.09
C LEU A 90 -7.66 -10.84 4.98
N ALA A 91 -7.75 -11.46 3.79
CA ALA A 91 -8.66 -12.59 3.57
C ALA A 91 -8.30 -13.82 4.43
N ARG A 92 -7.00 -14.06 4.68
CA ARG A 92 -6.53 -15.15 5.57
C ARG A 92 -6.69 -14.81 7.05
N ALA A 93 -6.60 -13.54 7.42
CA ALA A 93 -6.85 -13.08 8.79
C ALA A 93 -8.32 -13.16 9.18
N GLY A 94 -9.20 -13.48 8.22
CA GLY A 94 -10.61 -13.74 8.50
C GLY A 94 -11.49 -12.48 8.42
N ALA A 95 -11.06 -11.42 7.73
CA ALA A 95 -11.94 -10.29 7.42
C ALA A 95 -13.24 -10.75 6.75
N GLY A 96 -14.37 -10.17 7.13
CA GLY A 96 -15.68 -10.53 6.61
C GLY A 96 -15.78 -10.32 5.10
N HIS A 97 -15.38 -9.14 4.62
CA HIS A 97 -15.22 -8.87 3.20
C HIS A 97 -14.07 -7.88 2.94
N VAL A 98 -13.23 -8.21 1.97
CA VAL A 98 -12.09 -7.35 1.58
C VAL A 98 -12.36 -6.70 0.24
N TYR A 99 -12.34 -5.38 0.22
CA TYR A 99 -12.39 -4.56 -0.98
C TYR A 99 -10.99 -4.03 -1.30
N GLY A 100 -10.67 -3.87 -2.56
CA GLY A 100 -9.41 -3.27 -2.97
C GLY A 100 -9.59 -2.35 -4.17
N ALA A 101 -8.92 -1.19 -4.14
CA ALA A 101 -8.81 -0.27 -5.27
C ALA A 101 -7.34 -0.10 -5.68
N ASP A 102 -7.05 -0.19 -6.96
CA ASP A 102 -5.73 0.12 -7.54
C ASP A 102 -5.93 0.63 -8.98
N HIS A 103 -5.23 1.71 -9.32
CA HIS A 103 -5.35 2.34 -10.63
C HIS A 103 -4.69 1.55 -11.77
N SER A 104 -3.87 0.54 -11.45
CA SER A 104 -3.12 -0.24 -12.42
C SER A 104 -3.85 -1.51 -12.82
N ALA A 105 -4.27 -1.59 -14.09
CA ALA A 105 -4.84 -2.82 -14.66
C ALA A 105 -3.86 -4.01 -14.64
N VAL A 106 -2.54 -3.78 -14.62
CA VAL A 106 -1.54 -4.84 -14.47
C VAL A 106 -1.60 -5.42 -13.06
N MET A 107 -1.66 -4.55 -12.05
CA MET A 107 -1.78 -4.95 -10.65
C MET A 107 -3.11 -5.65 -10.39
N LEU A 108 -4.21 -5.15 -10.93
CA LEU A 108 -5.52 -5.79 -10.84
C LEU A 108 -5.47 -7.25 -11.32
N ARG A 109 -4.90 -7.51 -12.50
CA ARG A 109 -4.79 -8.89 -13.03
C ARG A 109 -3.95 -9.80 -12.13
N GLN A 110 -2.84 -9.29 -11.58
CA GLN A 110 -1.99 -10.08 -10.68
C GLN A 110 -2.67 -10.34 -9.34
N ALA A 111 -3.30 -9.33 -8.76
CA ALA A 111 -4.05 -9.44 -7.52
C ALA A 111 -5.25 -10.41 -7.68
N ALA A 112 -5.99 -10.33 -8.78
CA ALA A 112 -7.08 -11.24 -9.09
C ALA A 112 -6.61 -12.70 -9.20
N LYS A 113 -5.48 -12.95 -9.90
CA LYS A 113 -4.89 -14.29 -9.96
C LYS A 113 -4.46 -14.81 -8.58
N ARG A 114 -3.80 -13.96 -7.77
CA ARG A 114 -3.35 -14.30 -6.42
C ARG A 114 -4.51 -14.64 -5.48
N ASN A 115 -5.61 -13.91 -5.58
CA ASN A 115 -6.75 -13.99 -4.68
C ASN A 115 -7.95 -14.73 -5.28
N ALA A 116 -7.75 -15.49 -6.37
CA ALA A 116 -8.83 -16.10 -7.16
C ALA A 116 -9.79 -16.97 -6.33
N ALA A 117 -9.29 -17.72 -5.36
CA ALA A 117 -10.13 -18.54 -4.48
C ALA A 117 -11.05 -17.68 -3.59
N ALA A 118 -10.51 -16.61 -2.99
CA ALA A 118 -11.28 -15.70 -2.14
C ALA A 118 -12.29 -14.87 -2.96
N ILE A 119 -11.94 -14.49 -4.21
CA ILE A 119 -12.87 -13.82 -5.13
C ILE A 119 -14.03 -14.76 -5.51
N ARG A 120 -13.74 -16.01 -5.90
CA ARG A 120 -14.80 -16.99 -6.21
C ARG A 120 -15.71 -17.31 -5.02
N ALA A 121 -15.15 -17.24 -3.81
CA ALA A 121 -15.91 -17.41 -2.56
C ALA A 121 -16.70 -16.15 -2.15
N GLY A 122 -16.70 -15.09 -2.96
CA GLY A 122 -17.41 -13.84 -2.68
C GLY A 122 -16.82 -13.04 -1.50
N ARG A 123 -15.58 -13.32 -1.06
CA ARG A 123 -14.95 -12.64 0.09
C ARG A 123 -14.00 -11.51 -0.29
N VAL A 124 -13.68 -11.36 -1.57
CA VAL A 124 -12.78 -10.32 -2.09
C VAL A 124 -13.38 -9.68 -3.32
N THR A 125 -13.44 -8.36 -3.35
CA THR A 125 -13.82 -7.53 -4.49
C THR A 125 -12.68 -6.59 -4.86
N LEU A 126 -12.19 -6.64 -6.10
CA LEU A 126 -11.11 -5.79 -6.59
C LEU A 126 -11.64 -4.87 -7.69
N VAL A 127 -11.28 -3.59 -7.61
CA VAL A 127 -11.72 -2.56 -8.55
C VAL A 127 -10.51 -1.85 -9.15
N ASN A 128 -10.55 -1.58 -10.46
CA ASN A 128 -9.55 -0.73 -11.11
C ASN A 128 -9.99 0.73 -10.98
N ALA A 129 -9.50 1.40 -9.95
CA ALA A 129 -9.83 2.78 -9.65
C ALA A 129 -8.66 3.49 -8.95
N SER A 130 -8.52 4.78 -9.18
CA SER A 130 -7.62 5.65 -8.43
C SER A 130 -8.27 6.08 -7.11
N VAL A 131 -7.45 6.47 -6.13
CA VAL A 131 -7.93 6.91 -4.80
C VAL A 131 -8.75 8.21 -4.86
N ASP A 132 -8.51 9.05 -5.86
CA ASP A 132 -9.22 10.30 -6.13
C ASP A 132 -10.54 10.09 -6.91
N GLU A 133 -10.77 8.90 -7.47
CA GLU A 133 -11.94 8.55 -8.26
C GLU A 133 -12.52 7.19 -7.85
N LEU A 134 -12.75 7.01 -6.55
CA LEU A 134 -13.35 5.76 -6.04
C LEU A 134 -14.83 5.67 -6.45
N PRO A 135 -15.24 4.56 -7.07
CA PRO A 135 -16.63 4.38 -7.48
C PRO A 135 -17.58 4.23 -6.29
N ALA A 136 -18.88 4.51 -6.49
CA ALA A 136 -19.91 4.40 -5.47
C ALA A 136 -20.00 3.01 -4.79
N ALA A 137 -19.58 1.94 -5.49
CA ALA A 137 -19.48 0.61 -4.89
C ALA A 137 -18.48 0.53 -3.72
N LEU A 138 -17.61 1.54 -3.57
CA LEU A 138 -16.66 1.68 -2.48
C LEU A 138 -16.97 2.88 -1.54
N ASP A 139 -18.22 3.31 -1.46
CA ASP A 139 -18.62 4.41 -0.56
C ASP A 139 -18.64 4.01 0.92
N GLY A 140 -18.61 2.71 1.21
CA GLY A 140 -18.58 2.22 2.59
C GLY A 140 -19.99 1.92 3.15
N PRO A 141 -20.19 1.98 4.47
CA PRO A 141 -19.12 2.16 5.46
C PRO A 141 -18.15 0.98 5.53
N PHE A 142 -16.87 1.28 5.82
CA PHE A 142 -15.83 0.30 6.09
C PHE A 142 -15.43 0.33 7.56
N ASP A 143 -15.15 -0.84 8.14
CA ASP A 143 -14.68 -0.95 9.52
C ASP A 143 -13.18 -0.67 9.61
N ALA A 144 -12.45 -0.96 8.53
CA ALA A 144 -11.03 -0.69 8.47
C ALA A 144 -10.57 -0.31 7.04
N ILE A 145 -9.56 0.55 6.96
CA ILE A 145 -8.88 0.91 5.72
C ILE A 145 -7.38 0.65 5.87
N LEU A 146 -6.77 0.10 4.82
CA LEU A 146 -5.33 -0.18 4.75
C LEU A 146 -4.73 0.48 3.51
N ALA A 147 -3.55 1.09 3.65
CA ALA A 147 -2.72 1.50 2.52
C ALA A 147 -1.26 1.16 2.80
N VAL A 148 -0.64 0.35 1.93
CA VAL A 148 0.73 -0.13 2.10
C VAL A 148 1.62 0.42 1.00
N ASN A 149 2.51 1.36 1.35
CA ASN A 149 3.40 2.07 0.41
C ASN A 149 2.65 2.74 -0.77
N ALA A 150 1.42 3.14 -0.58
CA ALA A 150 0.58 3.75 -1.61
C ALA A 150 0.47 5.27 -1.46
N LEU A 151 0.45 5.79 -0.23
CA LEU A 151 0.21 7.22 0.07
C LEU A 151 1.13 8.18 -0.69
N MET A 152 2.39 7.78 -0.95
CA MET A 152 3.35 8.62 -1.66
C MET A 152 2.99 8.90 -3.13
N PHE A 153 2.02 8.17 -3.67
CA PHE A 153 1.54 8.30 -5.04
C PHE A 153 0.18 9.01 -5.14
N TRP A 154 -0.41 9.40 -4.01
CA TRP A 154 -1.70 10.08 -4.00
C TRP A 154 -1.51 11.55 -4.41
N PRO A 155 -2.37 12.08 -5.32
CA PRO A 155 -2.24 13.46 -5.80
C PRO A 155 -2.41 14.50 -4.68
N GLU A 156 -3.49 14.40 -3.92
CA GLU A 156 -3.84 15.32 -2.83
C GLU A 156 -4.10 14.52 -1.53
N PRO A 157 -3.02 14.04 -0.85
CA PRO A 157 -3.17 13.07 0.25
C PRO A 157 -4.08 13.52 1.39
N ALA A 158 -4.12 14.82 1.69
CA ALA A 158 -4.97 15.36 2.76
C ALA A 158 -6.47 15.24 2.41
N GLU A 159 -6.85 15.58 1.18
CA GLU A 159 -8.23 15.49 0.70
C GLU A 159 -8.70 14.04 0.60
N GLN A 160 -7.84 13.18 0.05
CA GLN A 160 -8.14 11.76 -0.09
C GLN A 160 -8.25 11.05 1.26
N LEU A 161 -7.43 11.42 2.25
CA LEU A 161 -7.59 10.91 3.62
C LEU A 161 -8.89 11.40 4.26
N ALA A 162 -9.29 12.65 4.01
CA ALA A 162 -10.57 13.16 4.50
C ALA A 162 -11.76 12.43 3.84
N ASP A 163 -11.66 12.10 2.54
CA ASP A 163 -12.65 11.28 1.84
C ASP A 163 -12.72 9.86 2.42
N LEU A 164 -11.57 9.21 2.59
CA LEU A 164 -11.50 7.88 3.19
C LEU A 164 -12.05 7.85 4.63
N ARG A 165 -11.85 8.94 5.40
CA ARG A 165 -12.46 9.07 6.74
C ARG A 165 -13.99 9.07 6.66
N ARG A 166 -14.59 9.73 5.66
CA ARG A 166 -16.06 9.70 5.47
C ARG A 166 -16.58 8.30 5.15
N ARG A 167 -15.77 7.49 4.43
CA ARG A 167 -16.09 6.10 4.06
C ARG A 167 -15.91 5.09 5.19
N LEU A 168 -15.24 5.47 6.30
CA LEU A 168 -15.17 4.62 7.49
C LEU A 168 -16.49 4.67 8.28
N ALA A 169 -16.83 3.57 8.91
CA ALA A 169 -17.84 3.52 9.96
C ALA A 169 -17.42 4.40 11.16
N PRO A 170 -18.35 4.83 12.02
CA PRO A 170 -18.02 5.38 13.33
C PRO A 170 -17.05 4.41 14.05
N ASP A 171 -16.01 4.93 14.70
CA ASP A 171 -14.94 4.16 15.34
C ASP A 171 -14.13 3.25 14.39
N GLY A 172 -14.37 3.36 13.09
CA GLY A 172 -13.58 2.68 12.07
C GLY A 172 -12.12 3.15 12.08
N ARG A 173 -11.22 2.29 11.66
CA ARG A 173 -9.77 2.50 11.78
C ARG A 173 -9.04 2.49 10.44
N ILE A 174 -7.93 3.22 10.39
CA ILE A 174 -7.05 3.26 9.22
C ILE A 174 -5.61 2.92 9.62
N ALA A 175 -4.92 2.17 8.75
CA ALA A 175 -3.49 1.90 8.86
C ALA A 175 -2.78 2.35 7.57
N ILE A 176 -1.84 3.27 7.71
CA ILE A 176 -0.99 3.74 6.61
C ILE A 176 0.42 3.25 6.86
N VAL A 177 0.92 2.40 5.97
CA VAL A 177 2.26 1.82 6.06
C VAL A 177 3.19 2.47 5.07
N SER A 178 4.38 2.86 5.53
CA SER A 178 5.47 3.37 4.69
C SER A 178 6.77 2.65 5.01
N GLN A 179 7.42 2.14 3.97
CA GLN A 179 8.81 1.71 4.01
C GLN A 179 9.54 2.48 2.91
N PRO A 180 10.35 3.49 3.24
CA PRO A 180 11.11 4.26 2.26
C PRO A 180 11.99 3.34 1.41
N ARG A 181 12.02 3.58 0.09
CA ARG A 181 12.78 2.77 -0.88
C ARG A 181 13.83 3.59 -1.64
N CYS A 182 14.13 4.80 -1.15
CA CYS A 182 15.19 5.63 -1.73
C CYS A 182 16.57 5.10 -1.32
N PRO A 183 17.61 5.28 -2.16
CA PRO A 183 18.97 4.97 -1.80
C PRO A 183 19.39 5.67 -0.49
N GLY A 184 20.03 4.96 0.42
CA GLY A 184 20.47 5.50 1.70
C GLY A 184 19.35 5.71 2.73
N ALA A 185 18.15 5.15 2.52
CA ALA A 185 17.07 5.24 3.50
C ALA A 185 17.44 4.59 4.83
N THR A 186 17.22 5.32 5.92
CA THR A 186 17.57 4.97 7.30
C THR A 186 16.32 4.94 8.19
N LEU A 187 16.53 4.68 9.48
CA LEU A 187 15.47 4.82 10.48
C LEU A 187 14.93 6.27 10.54
N ASP A 188 15.79 7.26 10.36
CA ASP A 188 15.34 8.67 10.39
C ASP A 188 14.51 9.02 9.17
N THR A 189 14.81 8.44 8.00
CA THR A 189 13.94 8.55 6.82
C THR A 189 12.55 7.97 7.11
N SER A 190 12.49 6.83 7.80
CA SER A 190 11.22 6.19 8.18
C SER A 190 10.46 7.00 9.23
N ARG A 191 11.16 7.57 10.22
CA ARG A 191 10.57 8.48 11.22
C ARG A 191 10.00 9.74 10.60
N ALA A 192 10.70 10.35 9.64
CA ALA A 192 10.23 11.51 8.89
C ALA A 192 8.95 11.18 8.10
N ALA A 193 8.90 10.01 7.46
CA ALA A 193 7.70 9.52 6.78
C ALA A 193 6.53 9.35 7.75
N ALA A 194 6.76 8.74 8.92
CA ALA A 194 5.74 8.59 9.96
C ALA A 194 5.22 9.95 10.46
N SER A 195 6.11 10.92 10.68
CA SER A 195 5.73 12.28 11.11
C SER A 195 4.83 12.97 10.07
N LYS A 196 5.18 12.88 8.78
CA LYS A 196 4.35 13.40 7.69
C LYS A 196 2.97 12.73 7.65
N ILE A 197 2.90 11.41 7.74
CA ILE A 197 1.63 10.65 7.73
C ILE A 197 0.76 11.06 8.93
N ARG A 198 1.34 11.18 10.12
CA ARG A 198 0.64 11.65 11.33
C ARG A 198 0.03 13.04 11.15
N GLY A 199 0.79 13.95 10.54
CA GLY A 199 0.31 15.31 10.22
C GLY A 199 -0.90 15.27 9.28
N LEU A 200 -0.81 14.50 8.20
CA LEU A 200 -1.89 14.33 7.23
C LEU A 200 -3.15 13.72 7.85
N LEU A 201 -3.00 12.66 8.65
CA LEU A 201 -4.15 12.04 9.34
C LEU A 201 -4.81 13.01 10.32
N ARG A 202 -4.00 13.78 11.07
CA ARG A 202 -4.54 14.80 11.99
C ARG A 202 -5.30 15.89 11.24
N SER A 203 -4.74 16.41 10.14
CA SER A 203 -5.40 17.42 9.29
C SER A 203 -6.68 16.89 8.64
N ALA A 204 -6.73 15.58 8.32
CA ALA A 204 -7.95 14.93 7.81
C ALA A 204 -8.98 14.60 8.91
N GLY A 205 -8.74 14.95 10.18
CA GLY A 205 -9.68 14.81 11.29
C GLY A 205 -9.72 13.41 11.92
N PHE A 206 -8.66 12.62 11.78
CA PHE A 206 -8.50 11.37 12.52
C PHE A 206 -8.01 11.62 13.94
N SER A 207 -8.36 10.71 14.84
CA SER A 207 -7.96 10.68 16.25
C SER A 207 -7.18 9.42 16.61
N SER A 208 -6.76 9.29 17.87
CA SER A 208 -6.07 8.11 18.41
C SER A 208 -4.87 7.66 17.56
N ILE A 209 -4.08 8.65 17.10
CA ILE A 209 -2.98 8.43 16.18
C ILE A 209 -1.78 7.83 16.91
N ARG A 210 -1.38 6.60 16.55
CA ARG A 210 -0.21 5.91 17.06
C ARG A 210 0.69 5.43 15.93
N THR A 211 1.95 5.17 16.23
CA THR A 211 2.96 4.73 15.25
C THR A 211 3.66 3.48 15.76
N GLU A 212 3.75 2.48 14.89
CA GLU A 212 4.49 1.25 15.11
C GLU A 212 5.64 1.13 14.11
N THR A 213 6.70 0.40 14.48
CA THR A 213 7.87 0.21 13.61
C THR A 213 8.20 -1.26 13.47
N LEU A 214 8.36 -1.72 12.23
CA LEU A 214 8.88 -3.05 11.91
C LEU A 214 10.36 -2.92 11.54
N PRO A 215 11.27 -3.64 12.23
CA PRO A 215 12.72 -3.55 12.02
C PRO A 215 13.16 -4.28 10.74
N LEU A 216 12.81 -3.72 9.59
CA LEU A 216 13.31 -4.11 8.28
C LEU A 216 14.50 -3.23 7.88
N SER A 217 15.11 -3.51 6.75
CA SER A 217 16.16 -2.69 6.14
C SER A 217 15.68 -2.12 4.78
N PRO A 218 15.38 -0.80 4.72
CA PRO A 218 15.16 0.12 5.83
C PRO A 218 13.91 -0.24 6.65
N PRO A 219 13.77 0.29 7.89
CA PRO A 219 12.60 0.03 8.73
C PRO A 219 11.29 0.47 8.07
N ALA A 220 10.23 -0.30 8.28
CA ALA A 220 8.88 0.11 7.90
C ALA A 220 8.16 0.73 9.12
N VAL A 221 7.35 1.76 8.86
CA VAL A 221 6.49 2.39 9.86
C VAL A 221 5.03 2.19 9.48
N CYS A 222 4.19 1.98 10.47
CA CYS A 222 2.74 1.97 10.34
C CYS A 222 2.16 3.05 11.25
N VAL A 223 1.40 3.96 10.66
CA VAL A 223 0.63 4.94 11.43
C VAL A 223 -0.82 4.49 11.42
N LEU A 224 -1.33 4.20 12.61
CA LEU A 224 -2.73 3.83 12.83
C LEU A 224 -3.49 5.03 13.38
N ALA A 225 -4.76 5.14 12.99
CA ALA A 225 -5.65 6.18 13.49
C ALA A 225 -7.09 5.67 13.46
N ALA A 226 -7.99 6.34 14.18
CA ALA A 226 -9.40 6.05 14.22
C ALA A 226 -10.23 7.22 13.67
N ARG A 227 -11.36 6.93 13.03
CA ARG A 227 -12.42 7.90 12.84
C ARG A 227 -13.07 8.15 14.20
N PRO A 228 -13.17 9.38 14.70
CA PRO A 228 -13.92 9.66 15.92
C PRO A 228 -15.35 9.13 15.80
N GLY A 229 -15.86 8.47 16.84
CA GLY A 229 -17.26 8.12 16.97
C GLY A 229 -18.15 9.36 16.92
N SER A 230 -19.42 9.20 16.61
CA SER A 230 -20.38 10.27 16.78
C SER A 230 -20.45 10.64 18.28
N PRO A 231 -20.56 11.93 18.63
CA PRO A 231 -20.84 12.30 20.01
C PRO A 231 -22.09 11.54 20.46
N GLN A 232 -22.03 10.87 21.62
CA GLN A 232 -23.25 10.34 22.21
C GLN A 232 -24.13 11.56 22.56
N PRO A 233 -25.42 11.56 22.18
CA PRO A 233 -26.33 12.57 22.71
C PRO A 233 -26.40 12.42 24.23
N ASP A 234 -26.19 13.53 24.96
CA ASP A 234 -26.36 13.64 26.40
C ASP A 234 -27.79 13.30 26.84
#